data_4d9810229b2316770853350fde53bd2d
#
_entry.id   4d9810229b2316770853350fde53bd2d
#
_cell.length_a   1.000
_cell.length_b   1.000
_cell.length_c   1.000
_cell.angle_alpha   90.00
_cell.angle_beta   90.00
_cell.angle_gamma   90.00
#
_symmetry.space_group_name_H-M   'P 1'
#
loop_
_entity.id
_entity.type
_entity.pdbx_description
1 polymer ?
#
loop_
_entity_poly.entity_id
_entity_poly.type
_entity_poly.pdbx_seq_one_letter_code
_entity_poly.pdbx_strand_id
1 'polypeptide(L)'
;DEFSRMYHSTQNVRTRLFLNICNDCYFEYERYLKENNAVDFEDMINESARVLREVKEMKKKLDFKYIIVDEYQDISRQRFDLVTALSEVTDAKIIAVGDDWQSIYAFSGSDITLFTKFEEKMGYAKLLKIVKTYRNSQEVIDIAGNFIQKNKAQISKELKSPKNIVDPVIIYTYDGSPKKLNADKKSGANYAIAHAVEVALEQIIEFNKQEGKSEDSSILLLGRFGFDGDRLEKSGLFEYIDRGSKLKSVKYPKLNITFMTAHASKGLGYDNVIVVNGRNETYGFPSKIE
;
A
#
# COMPACT_ATOMS: atom_id res chain seq x y z
N ASP A 1 -18.12 17.00 -16.62
CA ASP A 1 -17.51 15.72 -16.82
C ASP A 1 -16.00 15.92 -16.91
N GLU A 2 -15.25 15.21 -16.05
CA GLU A 2 -13.79 15.36 -15.90
C GLU A 2 -13.05 14.89 -17.16
N PHE A 3 -13.52 13.83 -17.79
CA PHE A 3 -13.02 13.35 -19.07
C PHE A 3 -13.05 14.46 -20.15
N SER A 4 -14.18 15.13 -20.30
CA SER A 4 -14.36 16.22 -21.28
C SER A 4 -13.41 17.38 -20.99
N ARG A 5 -13.18 17.72 -19.72
CA ARG A 5 -12.20 18.74 -19.32
C ARG A 5 -10.79 18.32 -19.68
N MET A 6 -10.37 17.10 -19.36
CA MET A 6 -9.04 16.57 -19.67
C MET A 6 -8.83 16.52 -21.20
N TYR A 7 -9.82 16.05 -21.95
CA TYR A 7 -9.77 15.94 -23.41
C TYR A 7 -9.58 17.30 -24.08
N HIS A 8 -10.30 18.31 -23.64
CA HIS A 8 -10.21 19.67 -24.20
C HIS A 8 -8.98 20.47 -23.70
N SER A 9 -8.47 20.16 -22.52
CA SER A 9 -7.32 20.87 -21.97
C SER A 9 -5.97 20.35 -22.46
N THR A 10 -5.89 19.10 -22.91
CA THR A 10 -4.61 18.54 -23.35
C THR A 10 -4.27 18.84 -24.79
N GLN A 11 -3.06 19.34 -25.05
CA GLN A 11 -2.50 19.52 -26.39
C GLN A 11 -1.70 18.30 -26.85
N ASN A 12 -1.44 17.32 -25.96
CA ASN A 12 -0.67 16.13 -26.27
C ASN A 12 -1.52 15.14 -27.09
N VAL A 13 -1.10 14.88 -28.33
CA VAL A 13 -1.80 13.98 -29.26
C VAL A 13 -1.93 12.56 -28.71
N ARG A 14 -0.87 12.03 -28.04
CA ARG A 14 -0.91 10.68 -27.44
C ARG A 14 -1.92 10.59 -26.33
N THR A 15 -1.99 11.61 -25.47
CA THR A 15 -2.98 11.68 -24.39
C THR A 15 -4.39 11.75 -24.95
N ARG A 16 -4.63 12.52 -26.02
CA ARG A 16 -5.94 12.59 -26.68
C ARG A 16 -6.37 11.26 -27.30
N LEU A 17 -5.45 10.57 -27.98
CA LEU A 17 -5.72 9.24 -28.54
C LEU A 17 -6.02 8.23 -27.45
N PHE A 18 -5.25 8.24 -26.37
CA PHE A 18 -5.50 7.39 -25.20
C PHE A 18 -6.87 7.66 -24.58
N LEU A 19 -7.22 8.92 -24.37
CA LEU A 19 -8.54 9.29 -23.83
C LEU A 19 -9.68 8.85 -24.74
N ASN A 20 -9.54 8.94 -26.07
CA ASN A 20 -10.56 8.43 -27.00
C ASN A 20 -10.76 6.93 -26.85
N ILE A 21 -9.67 6.13 -26.82
CA ILE A 21 -9.76 4.68 -26.61
C ILE A 21 -10.42 4.36 -25.28
N CYS A 22 -10.02 5.04 -24.20
CA CYS A 22 -10.61 4.86 -22.87
C CYS A 22 -12.10 5.18 -22.88
N ASN A 23 -12.51 6.26 -23.58
CA ASN A 23 -13.90 6.67 -23.68
C ASN A 23 -14.75 5.61 -24.40
N ASP A 24 -14.28 5.10 -25.53
CA ASP A 24 -15.00 4.07 -26.28
C ASP A 24 -15.12 2.76 -25.47
N CYS A 25 -14.04 2.35 -24.81
CA CYS A 25 -14.05 1.19 -23.91
C CYS A 25 -15.03 1.40 -22.73
N TYR A 26 -15.06 2.60 -22.17
CA TYR A 26 -15.96 2.93 -21.07
C TYR A 26 -17.43 2.85 -21.48
N PHE A 27 -17.80 3.40 -22.62
CA PHE A 27 -19.19 3.32 -23.11
C PHE A 27 -19.63 1.89 -23.42
N GLU A 28 -18.74 1.06 -23.99
CA GLU A 28 -19.02 -0.35 -24.21
C GLU A 28 -19.18 -1.12 -22.90
N TYR A 29 -18.35 -0.82 -21.90
CA TYR A 29 -18.45 -1.39 -20.58
C TYR A 29 -19.77 -1.02 -19.88
N GLU A 30 -20.13 0.26 -19.86
CA GLU A 30 -21.42 0.74 -19.33
C GLU A 30 -22.62 0.07 -20.04
N ARG A 31 -22.53 -0.06 -21.36
CA ARG A 31 -23.57 -0.78 -22.13
C ARG A 31 -23.70 -2.24 -21.68
N TYR A 32 -22.57 -2.92 -21.55
CA TYR A 32 -22.51 -4.31 -21.08
C TYR A 32 -23.14 -4.46 -19.69
N LEU A 33 -22.80 -3.60 -18.74
CA LEU A 33 -23.40 -3.62 -17.40
C LEU A 33 -24.92 -3.46 -17.45
N LYS A 34 -25.40 -2.50 -18.22
CA LYS A 34 -26.85 -2.26 -18.41
C LYS A 34 -27.57 -3.46 -19.04
N GLU A 35 -27.05 -4.02 -20.13
CA GLU A 35 -27.64 -5.16 -20.84
C GLU A 35 -27.69 -6.42 -19.96
N ASN A 36 -26.75 -6.59 -19.04
CA ASN A 36 -26.68 -7.73 -18.15
C ASN A 36 -27.30 -7.47 -16.75
N ASN A 37 -27.91 -6.29 -16.53
CA ASN A 37 -28.44 -5.87 -15.24
C ASN A 37 -27.41 -6.05 -14.12
N ALA A 38 -26.16 -5.67 -14.39
CA ALA A 38 -25.01 -5.79 -13.51
C ALA A 38 -24.55 -4.40 -13.04
N VAL A 39 -23.85 -4.36 -11.93
CA VAL A 39 -23.20 -3.17 -11.36
C VAL A 39 -21.78 -3.51 -10.97
N ASP A 40 -20.87 -2.56 -11.07
CA ASP A 40 -19.53 -2.70 -10.55
C ASP A 40 -19.41 -2.15 -9.11
N PHE A 41 -18.21 -2.21 -8.52
CA PHE A 41 -17.99 -1.75 -7.15
C PHE A 41 -18.18 -0.24 -7.00
N GLU A 42 -17.87 0.55 -8.02
CA GLU A 42 -18.04 2.00 -8.00
C GLU A 42 -19.51 2.37 -8.14
N ASP A 43 -20.25 1.67 -8.99
CA ASP A 43 -21.70 1.80 -9.10
C ASP A 43 -22.38 1.50 -7.77
N MET A 44 -21.96 0.42 -7.08
CA MET A 44 -22.52 0.07 -5.77
C MET A 44 -22.38 1.22 -4.77
N ILE A 45 -21.24 1.90 -4.75
CA ILE A 45 -20.97 3.03 -3.87
C ILE A 45 -21.82 4.26 -4.27
N ASN A 46 -21.78 4.62 -5.55
CA ASN A 46 -22.47 5.79 -6.07
C ASN A 46 -24.00 5.65 -5.96
N GLU A 47 -24.55 4.50 -6.33
CA GLU A 47 -25.98 4.22 -6.23
C GLU A 47 -26.45 4.16 -4.77
N SER A 48 -25.63 3.62 -3.86
CA SER A 48 -25.94 3.65 -2.42
C SER A 48 -26.06 5.10 -1.91
N ALA A 49 -25.14 5.98 -2.30
CA ALA A 49 -25.21 7.40 -1.92
C ALA A 49 -26.48 8.08 -2.50
N ARG A 50 -26.83 7.75 -3.75
CA ARG A 50 -28.05 8.26 -4.40
C ARG A 50 -29.31 7.80 -3.66
N VAL A 51 -29.43 6.50 -3.37
CA VAL A 51 -30.58 5.93 -2.67
C VAL A 51 -30.74 6.52 -1.27
N LEU A 52 -29.61 6.75 -0.55
CA LEU A 52 -29.67 7.39 0.77
C LEU A 52 -30.24 8.80 0.70
N ARG A 53 -29.90 9.59 -0.32
CA ARG A 53 -30.50 10.93 -0.50
C ARG A 53 -31.99 10.86 -0.78
N GLU A 54 -32.44 9.89 -1.59
CA GLU A 54 -33.89 9.65 -1.80
C GLU A 54 -34.60 9.25 -0.51
N VAL A 55 -33.99 8.38 0.31
CA VAL A 55 -34.52 8.01 1.65
C VAL A 55 -34.65 9.24 2.54
N LYS A 56 -33.69 10.16 2.50
CA LYS A 56 -33.75 11.44 3.23
C LYS A 56 -34.93 12.29 2.79
N GLU A 57 -35.16 12.43 1.47
CA GLU A 57 -36.30 13.16 0.92
C GLU A 57 -37.63 12.54 1.34
N MET A 58 -37.72 11.21 1.45
CA MET A 58 -38.90 10.51 1.95
C MET A 58 -39.08 10.63 3.46
N LYS A 59 -38.23 11.37 4.18
CA LYS A 59 -38.20 11.51 5.65
C LYS A 59 -38.13 10.21 6.41
N LYS A 60 -37.60 9.16 5.80
CA LYS A 60 -37.28 7.90 6.47
C LYS A 60 -35.95 8.03 7.18
N LYS A 61 -35.89 7.68 8.48
CA LYS A 61 -34.63 7.66 9.24
C LYS A 61 -34.10 6.23 9.38
N LEU A 62 -32.80 6.10 9.20
CA LEU A 62 -32.06 4.93 9.63
C LEU A 62 -31.54 5.19 11.05
N ASP A 63 -31.59 4.18 11.93
CA ASP A 63 -31.23 4.35 13.35
C ASP A 63 -29.78 3.96 13.62
N PHE A 64 -28.84 4.70 13.04
CA PHE A 64 -27.44 4.60 13.38
C PHE A 64 -27.00 5.82 14.20
N LYS A 65 -26.27 5.58 15.29
CA LYS A 65 -25.75 6.66 16.15
C LYS A 65 -24.30 7.03 15.82
N TYR A 66 -23.56 6.08 15.28
CA TYR A 66 -22.16 6.23 14.93
C TYR A 66 -21.87 5.60 13.58
N ILE A 67 -21.05 6.26 12.78
CA ILE A 67 -20.44 5.75 11.56
C ILE A 67 -18.94 5.71 11.82
N ILE A 68 -18.34 4.53 11.84
CA ILE A 68 -16.91 4.35 12.09
C ILE A 68 -16.27 3.94 10.78
N VAL A 69 -15.31 4.73 10.31
CA VAL A 69 -14.55 4.47 9.08
C VAL A 69 -13.10 4.28 9.45
N ASP A 70 -12.59 3.07 9.22
CA ASP A 70 -11.19 2.70 9.41
C ASP A 70 -10.39 2.93 8.13
N GLU A 71 -9.06 3.02 8.26
CA GLU A 71 -8.13 3.32 7.15
C GLU A 71 -8.57 4.55 6.32
N TYR A 72 -9.06 5.58 7.00
CA TYR A 72 -9.69 6.74 6.35
C TYR A 72 -8.75 7.52 5.43
N GLN A 73 -7.42 7.40 5.57
CA GLN A 73 -6.44 7.99 4.66
C GLN A 73 -6.53 7.44 3.23
N ASP A 74 -7.22 6.30 3.03
CA ASP A 74 -7.42 5.69 1.71
C ASP A 74 -8.81 5.96 1.12
N ILE A 75 -9.56 6.87 1.72
CA ILE A 75 -10.91 7.17 1.24
C ILE A 75 -10.87 7.85 -0.14
N SER A 76 -11.70 7.38 -1.06
CA SER A 76 -11.97 8.05 -2.33
C SER A 76 -13.10 9.08 -2.18
N ARG A 77 -13.26 9.96 -3.16
CA ARG A 77 -14.36 10.94 -3.17
C ARG A 77 -15.73 10.27 -3.18
N GLN A 78 -15.89 9.18 -3.90
CA GLN A 78 -17.16 8.43 -3.93
C GLN A 78 -17.50 7.84 -2.55
N ARG A 79 -16.52 7.23 -1.86
CA ARG A 79 -16.72 6.70 -0.51
C ARG A 79 -16.99 7.81 0.50
N PHE A 80 -16.32 8.95 0.36
CA PHE A 80 -16.60 10.14 1.18
C PHE A 80 -18.03 10.63 0.98
N ASP A 81 -18.51 10.68 -0.27
CA ASP A 81 -19.89 11.07 -0.62
C ASP A 81 -20.92 10.11 -0.01
N LEU A 82 -20.66 8.80 -0.05
CA LEU A 82 -21.49 7.80 0.62
C LEU A 82 -21.55 7.99 2.14
N VAL A 83 -20.39 8.21 2.79
CA VAL A 83 -20.32 8.45 4.23
C VAL A 83 -21.10 9.71 4.62
N THR A 84 -20.98 10.76 3.81
CA THR A 84 -21.71 12.03 4.01
C THR A 84 -23.21 11.82 3.88
N ALA A 85 -23.67 11.17 2.80
CA ALA A 85 -25.08 10.86 2.58
C ALA A 85 -25.67 10.03 3.74
N LEU A 86 -24.93 9.02 4.21
CA LEU A 86 -25.34 8.20 5.34
C LEU A 86 -25.46 9.02 6.64
N SER A 87 -24.48 9.90 6.91
CA SER A 87 -24.51 10.78 8.07
C SER A 87 -25.71 11.72 8.04
N GLU A 88 -26.05 12.28 6.88
CA GLU A 88 -27.18 13.18 6.71
C GLU A 88 -28.55 12.52 6.94
N VAL A 89 -28.68 11.22 6.60
CA VAL A 89 -29.93 10.47 6.80
C VAL A 89 -30.09 10.01 8.24
N THR A 90 -28.97 9.73 8.93
CA THR A 90 -28.99 9.13 10.28
C THR A 90 -28.82 10.14 11.40
N ASP A 91 -28.31 11.35 11.14
CA ASP A 91 -27.77 12.28 12.13
C ASP A 91 -26.64 11.63 12.97
N ALA A 92 -25.95 10.61 12.44
CA ALA A 92 -24.92 9.87 13.12
C ALA A 92 -23.62 10.66 13.23
N LYS A 93 -22.90 10.44 14.34
CA LYS A 93 -21.53 10.97 14.51
C LYS A 93 -20.53 10.14 13.73
N ILE A 94 -19.68 10.80 12.96
CA ILE A 94 -18.62 10.13 12.19
C ILE A 94 -17.35 10.03 13.05
N ILE A 95 -16.76 8.85 13.09
CA ILE A 95 -15.46 8.56 13.69
C ILE A 95 -14.56 8.05 12.57
N ALA A 96 -13.64 8.90 12.12
CA ALA A 96 -12.65 8.55 11.10
C ALA A 96 -11.33 8.16 11.78
N VAL A 97 -10.86 6.96 11.53
CA VAL A 97 -9.59 6.43 12.06
C VAL A 97 -8.63 6.21 10.89
N GLY A 98 -7.40 6.65 11.02
CA GLY A 98 -6.43 6.49 9.94
C GLY A 98 -5.04 6.99 10.29
N ASP A 99 -4.10 6.76 9.40
CA ASP A 99 -2.71 7.17 9.48
C ASP A 99 -2.25 7.72 8.13
N ASP A 100 -2.17 9.04 8.03
CA ASP A 100 -1.77 9.74 6.80
C ASP A 100 -0.36 9.33 6.30
N TRP A 101 0.53 8.87 7.21
CA TRP A 101 1.83 8.34 6.85
C TRP A 101 1.75 7.02 6.05
N GLN A 102 0.62 6.33 6.11
CA GLN A 102 0.35 5.09 5.39
C GLN A 102 -0.48 5.27 4.11
N SER A 103 -0.74 6.50 3.67
CA SER A 103 -1.47 6.75 2.44
C SER A 103 -0.61 6.46 1.21
N ILE A 104 -0.85 5.31 0.57
CA ILE A 104 -0.11 4.84 -0.61
C ILE A 104 -1.00 4.49 -1.81
N TYR A 105 -2.31 4.75 -1.73
CA TYR A 105 -3.29 4.39 -2.75
C TYR A 105 -3.81 5.58 -3.58
N ALA A 106 -3.04 6.67 -3.68
CA ALA A 106 -3.42 7.81 -4.53
C ALA A 106 -3.68 7.40 -5.99
N PHE A 107 -2.91 6.45 -6.52
CA PHE A 107 -3.08 5.91 -7.88
C PHE A 107 -4.42 5.19 -8.10
N SER A 108 -5.09 4.72 -7.05
CA SER A 108 -6.41 4.08 -7.10
C SER A 108 -7.54 5.01 -6.67
N GLY A 109 -7.32 6.33 -6.70
CA GLY A 109 -8.35 7.34 -6.47
C GLY A 109 -8.55 7.77 -5.02
N SER A 110 -7.68 7.35 -4.07
CA SER A 110 -7.74 7.91 -2.72
C SER A 110 -7.30 9.38 -2.70
N ASP A 111 -8.01 10.20 -1.91
CA ASP A 111 -7.74 11.62 -1.75
C ASP A 111 -7.37 11.93 -0.29
N ILE A 112 -6.07 12.02 -0.03
CA ILE A 112 -5.54 12.28 1.32
C ILE A 112 -6.04 13.60 1.91
N THR A 113 -6.47 14.55 1.07
CA THR A 113 -7.00 15.83 1.54
C THR A 113 -8.31 15.67 2.31
N LEU A 114 -9.07 14.62 2.04
CA LEU A 114 -10.29 14.29 2.78
C LEU A 114 -9.97 13.90 4.23
N PHE A 115 -8.78 13.36 4.48
CA PHE A 115 -8.30 13.04 5.83
C PHE A 115 -7.61 14.23 6.49
N THR A 116 -6.62 14.84 5.83
CA THR A 116 -5.80 15.91 6.42
C THR A 116 -6.60 17.20 6.63
N LYS A 117 -7.68 17.40 5.87
CA LYS A 117 -8.60 18.53 5.96
C LYS A 117 -10.00 18.10 6.42
N PHE A 118 -10.08 17.11 7.30
CA PHE A 118 -11.35 16.52 7.73
C PHE A 118 -12.30 17.58 8.30
N GLU A 119 -11.84 18.49 9.16
CA GLU A 119 -12.64 19.55 9.75
C GLU A 119 -13.19 20.53 8.70
N GLU A 120 -12.40 20.88 7.68
CA GLU A 120 -12.85 21.74 6.57
C GLU A 120 -13.97 21.08 5.74
N LYS A 121 -13.99 19.75 5.66
CA LYS A 121 -14.91 18.98 4.82
C LYS A 121 -16.18 18.55 5.56
N MET A 122 -16.04 18.18 6.84
CA MET A 122 -17.12 17.60 7.65
C MET A 122 -17.68 18.56 8.70
N GLY A 123 -17.11 19.77 8.82
CA GLY A 123 -17.44 20.71 9.89
C GLY A 123 -16.66 20.43 11.16
N TYR A 124 -17.17 20.92 12.31
CA TYR A 124 -16.47 20.81 13.59
C TYR A 124 -16.08 19.36 13.89
N ALA A 125 -14.81 19.14 14.15
CA ALA A 125 -14.26 17.84 14.49
C ALA A 125 -13.28 17.92 15.65
N LYS A 126 -13.19 16.85 16.45
CA LYS A 126 -12.18 16.70 17.50
C LYS A 126 -11.08 15.77 16.98
N LEU A 127 -9.90 16.33 16.72
CA LEU A 127 -8.74 15.55 16.34
C LEU A 127 -8.07 14.94 17.60
N LEU A 128 -7.93 13.61 17.59
CA LEU A 128 -7.20 12.86 18.61
C LEU A 128 -6.00 12.18 17.95
N LYS A 129 -4.80 12.36 18.55
CA LYS A 129 -3.57 11.72 18.06
C LYS A 129 -3.21 10.53 18.95
N ILE A 130 -3.08 9.35 18.36
CA ILE A 130 -2.53 8.17 19.02
C ILE A 130 -1.02 8.21 18.77
N VAL A 131 -0.26 8.52 19.81
CA VAL A 131 1.20 8.72 19.69
C VAL A 131 2.01 7.55 20.25
N LYS A 132 1.40 6.59 20.94
CA LYS A 132 2.08 5.41 21.47
C LYS A 132 1.84 4.21 20.57
N THR A 133 2.93 3.55 20.17
CA THR A 133 2.89 2.34 19.32
C THR A 133 3.74 1.23 19.96
N TYR A 134 3.40 -0.02 19.64
CA TYR A 134 4.07 -1.21 20.15
C TYR A 134 4.57 -2.10 19.00
N ARG A 135 4.37 -1.69 17.75
CA ARG A 135 4.72 -2.49 16.57
C ARG A 135 6.22 -2.41 16.30
N ASN A 136 6.72 -1.21 16.01
CA ASN A 136 8.11 -0.98 15.65
C ASN A 136 8.95 -0.48 16.85
N SER A 137 10.28 -0.61 16.76
CA SER A 137 11.20 0.03 17.71
C SER A 137 11.25 1.55 17.52
N GLN A 138 11.71 2.27 18.52
CA GLN A 138 11.80 3.74 18.46
C GLN A 138 12.70 4.20 17.31
N GLU A 139 13.83 3.53 17.09
CA GLU A 139 14.82 3.90 16.09
C GLU A 139 14.26 3.74 14.66
N VAL A 140 13.48 2.69 14.38
CA VAL A 140 12.78 2.52 13.09
C VAL A 140 11.74 3.63 12.91
N ILE A 141 11.01 3.98 13.96
CA ILE A 141 10.02 5.06 13.93
C ILE A 141 10.69 6.40 13.62
N ASP A 142 11.83 6.69 14.27
CA ASP A 142 12.54 7.95 14.09
C ASP A 142 13.08 8.09 12.66
N ILE A 143 13.65 7.01 12.10
CA ILE A 143 14.14 7.01 10.72
C ILE A 143 12.98 7.24 9.73
N ALA A 144 11.90 6.48 9.86
CA ALA A 144 10.74 6.58 8.97
C ALA A 144 10.01 7.92 9.14
N GLY A 145 9.80 8.36 10.38
CA GLY A 145 9.13 9.62 10.71
C GLY A 145 9.89 10.84 10.21
N ASN A 146 11.21 10.87 10.38
CA ASN A 146 12.07 11.94 9.87
C ASN A 146 12.02 12.03 8.34
N PHE A 147 11.90 10.89 7.66
CA PHE A 147 11.73 10.86 6.21
C PHE A 147 10.36 11.39 5.78
N ILE A 148 9.28 10.87 6.35
CA ILE A 148 7.90 11.20 5.96
C ILE A 148 7.58 12.67 6.26
N GLN A 149 8.01 13.20 7.41
CA GLN A 149 7.74 14.59 7.82
C GLN A 149 8.51 15.64 7.00
N LYS A 150 9.36 15.24 6.06
CA LYS A 150 9.87 16.17 5.02
C LYS A 150 8.75 16.69 4.13
N ASN A 151 7.69 15.92 3.94
CA ASN A 151 6.48 16.37 3.28
C ASN A 151 5.61 17.18 4.26
N LYS A 152 5.56 18.49 4.05
CA LYS A 152 4.82 19.43 4.93
C LYS A 152 3.30 19.27 4.88
N ALA A 153 2.77 18.51 3.94
CA ALA A 153 1.34 18.18 3.88
C ALA A 153 0.93 17.07 4.86
N GLN A 154 1.88 16.35 5.44
CA GLN A 154 1.63 15.29 6.43
C GLN A 154 1.32 15.87 7.81
N ILE A 155 0.47 15.16 8.56
CA ILE A 155 0.14 15.53 9.94
C ILE A 155 1.39 15.28 10.82
N SER A 156 1.88 16.34 11.44
CA SER A 156 3.02 16.22 12.36
C SER A 156 2.61 15.43 13.60
N LYS A 157 3.37 14.40 13.92
CA LYS A 157 3.18 13.56 15.12
C LYS A 157 4.52 12.99 15.59
N GLU A 158 4.66 12.88 16.90
CA GLU A 158 5.80 12.25 17.55
C GLU A 158 5.36 10.91 18.12
N LEU A 159 5.73 9.84 17.42
CA LEU A 159 5.40 8.48 17.85
C LEU A 159 6.42 7.99 18.88
N LYS A 160 5.94 7.30 19.92
CA LYS A 160 6.76 6.71 20.97
C LYS A 160 6.54 5.21 21.07
N SER A 161 7.64 4.46 21.14
CA SER A 161 7.64 3.02 21.36
C SER A 161 8.42 2.65 22.61
N PRO A 162 7.98 1.63 23.37
CA PRO A 162 8.78 1.05 24.45
C PRO A 162 9.88 0.09 23.94
N LYS A 163 9.88 -0.21 22.63
CA LYS A 163 10.87 -1.11 22.01
C LYS A 163 12.07 -0.32 21.51
N ASN A 164 13.27 -0.82 21.76
CA ASN A 164 14.52 -0.30 21.21
C ASN A 164 15.27 -1.44 20.52
N ILE A 165 16.05 -1.11 19.51
CA ILE A 165 16.91 -2.08 18.79
C ILE A 165 18.20 -1.40 18.37
N VAL A 166 19.30 -2.12 18.49
CA VAL A 166 20.59 -1.70 17.93
C VAL A 166 20.57 -2.06 16.44
N ASP A 167 21.12 -1.19 15.59
CA ASP A 167 21.18 -1.38 14.14
C ASP A 167 19.81 -1.64 13.49
N PRO A 168 18.88 -0.67 13.57
CA PRO A 168 17.49 -0.85 13.10
C PRO A 168 17.36 -1.03 11.59
N VAL A 169 18.38 -0.62 10.82
CA VAL A 169 18.43 -0.73 9.35
C VAL A 169 19.84 -1.18 8.94
N ILE A 170 19.90 -2.30 8.25
CA ILE A 170 21.15 -2.86 7.72
C ILE A 170 21.08 -2.80 6.19
N ILE A 171 22.13 -2.31 5.54
CA ILE A 171 22.21 -2.19 4.08
C ILE A 171 23.21 -3.22 3.54
N TYR A 172 22.71 -4.11 2.69
CA TYR A 172 23.54 -5.08 1.96
C TYR A 172 23.79 -4.59 0.55
N THR A 173 25.06 -4.52 0.17
CA THR A 173 25.46 -4.20 -1.20
C THR A 173 25.92 -5.46 -1.93
N TYR A 174 25.55 -5.58 -3.19
CA TYR A 174 25.98 -6.69 -4.05
C TYR A 174 26.36 -6.19 -5.44
N ASP A 175 27.29 -6.90 -6.09
CA ASP A 175 27.71 -6.63 -7.45
C ASP A 175 26.93 -7.53 -8.42
N GLY A 176 25.95 -6.94 -9.12
CA GLY A 176 25.16 -7.62 -10.15
C GLY A 176 25.80 -7.63 -11.53
N SER A 177 27.08 -7.22 -11.66
CA SER A 177 27.73 -7.16 -12.97
C SER A 177 28.01 -8.57 -13.53
N PRO A 178 27.67 -8.83 -14.81
CA PRO A 178 27.88 -10.15 -15.44
C PRO A 178 29.34 -10.58 -15.52
N LYS A 179 30.28 -9.65 -15.36
CA LYS A 179 31.73 -9.91 -15.50
C LYS A 179 32.33 -10.72 -14.37
N LYS A 180 31.71 -10.78 -13.21
CA LYS A 180 32.20 -11.51 -12.02
C LYS A 180 31.51 -12.84 -11.78
N LEU A 181 30.40 -13.08 -12.46
CA LEU A 181 29.64 -14.32 -12.35
C LEU A 181 29.84 -15.10 -13.65
N ASN A 182 30.49 -16.25 -13.57
CA ASN A 182 30.73 -17.17 -14.69
C ASN A 182 29.45 -17.82 -15.26
N ALA A 183 28.31 -17.13 -15.24
CA ALA A 183 27.02 -17.66 -15.62
C ALA A 183 26.29 -16.74 -16.60
N ASP A 184 25.36 -17.28 -17.34
CA ASP A 184 24.44 -16.57 -18.25
C ASP A 184 24.00 -15.21 -17.72
N LYS A 185 24.07 -14.17 -18.51
CA LYS A 185 23.82 -12.76 -18.14
C LYS A 185 22.48 -12.52 -17.39
N LYS A 186 21.48 -13.40 -17.56
CA LYS A 186 20.19 -13.32 -16.88
C LYS A 186 20.16 -14.02 -15.52
N SER A 187 20.95 -15.10 -15.35
CA SER A 187 21.01 -15.84 -14.09
C SER A 187 21.92 -15.16 -13.07
N GLY A 188 22.99 -14.49 -13.51
CA GLY A 188 23.94 -13.83 -12.64
C GLY A 188 23.37 -12.71 -11.76
N ALA A 189 22.57 -11.81 -12.33
CA ALA A 189 21.98 -10.71 -11.58
C ALA A 189 20.92 -11.20 -10.55
N ASN A 190 20.12 -12.19 -10.93
CA ASN A 190 19.13 -12.80 -10.03
C ASN A 190 19.82 -13.54 -8.88
N TYR A 191 20.91 -14.25 -9.17
CA TYR A 191 21.69 -14.95 -8.16
C TYR A 191 22.32 -13.96 -7.15
N ALA A 192 22.88 -12.85 -7.62
CA ALA A 192 23.49 -11.85 -6.74
C ALA A 192 22.49 -11.24 -5.75
N ILE A 193 21.28 -10.92 -6.22
CA ILE A 193 20.19 -10.43 -5.35
C ILE A 193 19.80 -11.50 -4.33
N ALA A 194 19.54 -12.72 -4.80
CA ALA A 194 19.10 -13.80 -3.95
C ALA A 194 20.16 -14.20 -2.91
N HIS A 195 21.44 -14.20 -3.29
CA HIS A 195 22.54 -14.44 -2.36
C HIS A 195 22.65 -13.34 -1.28
N ALA A 196 22.45 -12.06 -1.65
CA ALA A 196 22.40 -10.99 -0.66
C ALA A 196 21.24 -11.16 0.32
N VAL A 197 20.08 -11.65 -0.16
CA VAL A 197 18.96 -12.01 0.72
C VAL A 197 19.35 -13.18 1.64
N GLU A 198 20.03 -14.23 1.15
CA GLU A 198 20.51 -15.32 2.01
C GLU A 198 21.46 -14.85 3.11
N VAL A 199 22.38 -13.91 2.81
CA VAL A 199 23.27 -13.31 3.81
C VAL A 199 22.45 -12.56 4.88
N ALA A 200 21.43 -11.83 4.47
CA ALA A 200 20.52 -11.17 5.41
C ALA A 200 19.75 -12.17 6.28
N LEU A 201 19.31 -13.29 5.71
CA LEU A 201 18.67 -14.38 6.47
C LEU A 201 19.62 -15.00 7.50
N GLU A 202 20.88 -15.20 7.17
CA GLU A 202 21.89 -15.67 8.13
C GLU A 202 22.00 -14.75 9.35
N GLN A 203 22.09 -13.45 9.12
CA GLN A 203 22.17 -12.48 10.21
C GLN A 203 20.89 -12.44 11.05
N ILE A 204 19.71 -12.59 10.44
CA ILE A 204 18.45 -12.70 11.20
C ILE A 204 18.47 -13.94 12.10
N ILE A 205 18.95 -15.08 11.59
CA ILE A 205 19.07 -16.32 12.37
C ILE A 205 20.02 -16.14 13.56
N GLU A 206 21.18 -15.54 13.32
CA GLU A 206 22.17 -15.28 14.37
C GLU A 206 21.63 -14.31 15.42
N PHE A 207 20.99 -13.22 15.00
CA PHE A 207 20.36 -12.26 15.89
C PHE A 207 19.27 -12.90 16.75
N ASN A 208 18.38 -13.69 16.14
CA ASN A 208 17.32 -14.37 16.88
C ASN A 208 17.88 -15.36 17.92
N LYS A 209 18.96 -16.05 17.58
CA LYS A 209 19.68 -16.94 18.50
C LYS A 209 20.25 -16.20 19.71
N GLN A 210 20.90 -15.05 19.48
CA GLN A 210 21.49 -14.22 20.53
C GLN A 210 20.42 -13.63 21.46
N GLU A 211 19.30 -13.21 20.89
CA GLU A 211 18.18 -12.62 21.64
C GLU A 211 17.23 -13.67 22.27
N GLY A 212 17.50 -14.96 22.10
CA GLY A 212 16.61 -16.04 22.57
C GLY A 212 15.22 -16.01 21.95
N LYS A 213 15.08 -15.43 20.74
CA LYS A 213 13.83 -15.37 19.98
C LYS A 213 13.56 -16.70 19.27
N SER A 214 12.29 -16.97 18.99
CA SER A 214 11.89 -18.17 18.26
C SER A 214 12.48 -18.23 16.86
N GLU A 215 12.85 -19.44 16.42
CA GLU A 215 13.21 -19.71 15.02
C GLU A 215 12.01 -19.50 14.07
N ASP A 216 10.77 -19.45 14.58
CA ASP A 216 9.53 -19.25 13.82
C ASP A 216 9.22 -17.77 13.53
N SER A 217 10.19 -16.84 13.73
CA SER A 217 9.96 -15.44 13.43
C SER A 217 9.58 -15.23 11.96
N SER A 218 8.56 -14.41 11.73
CA SER A 218 8.07 -14.10 10.40
C SER A 218 9.01 -13.19 9.64
N ILE A 219 9.28 -13.50 8.36
CA ILE A 219 10.17 -12.73 7.49
C ILE A 219 9.41 -12.31 6.24
N LEU A 220 9.34 -11.00 5.99
CA LEU A 220 8.80 -10.44 4.77
C LEU A 220 9.94 -10.06 3.82
N LEU A 221 9.91 -10.60 2.62
CA LEU A 221 10.67 -10.09 1.48
C LEU A 221 9.78 -9.09 0.74
N LEU A 222 10.14 -7.81 0.83
CA LEU A 222 9.34 -6.71 0.31
C LEU A 222 9.90 -6.25 -1.03
N GLY A 223 9.15 -6.46 -2.12
CA GLY A 223 9.47 -5.97 -3.45
C GLY A 223 8.61 -4.78 -3.87
N ARG A 224 9.03 -4.08 -4.92
CA ARG A 224 8.20 -3.06 -5.57
C ARG A 224 7.19 -3.70 -6.51
N PHE A 225 7.60 -4.73 -7.23
CA PHE A 225 6.82 -5.44 -8.23
C PHE A 225 6.81 -6.95 -7.96
N GLY A 226 5.80 -7.66 -8.48
CA GLY A 226 5.70 -9.12 -8.35
C GLY A 226 6.93 -9.87 -8.89
N PHE A 227 7.49 -9.38 -10.01
CA PHE A 227 8.67 -10.00 -10.62
C PHE A 227 9.96 -9.90 -9.77
N ASP A 228 9.99 -9.11 -8.71
CA ASP A 228 11.11 -9.13 -7.76
C ASP A 228 11.16 -10.47 -7.02
N GLY A 229 10.00 -11.06 -6.69
CA GLY A 229 9.90 -12.43 -6.19
C GLY A 229 10.29 -13.48 -7.23
N ASP A 230 9.84 -13.32 -8.48
CA ASP A 230 10.21 -14.24 -9.58
C ASP A 230 11.73 -14.27 -9.84
N ARG A 231 12.42 -13.15 -9.60
CA ARG A 231 13.90 -13.11 -9.66
C ARG A 231 14.56 -13.97 -8.60
N LEU A 232 14.00 -14.00 -7.40
CA LEU A 232 14.49 -14.85 -6.31
C LEU A 232 14.31 -16.33 -6.67
N GLU A 233 13.13 -16.71 -7.19
CA GLU A 233 12.87 -18.09 -7.64
C GLU A 233 13.81 -18.47 -8.80
N LYS A 234 13.95 -17.64 -9.83
CA LYS A 234 14.83 -17.89 -10.99
C LYS A 234 16.33 -17.98 -10.62
N SER A 235 16.73 -17.58 -9.43
CA SER A 235 18.08 -17.77 -8.94
C SER A 235 18.40 -19.22 -8.56
N GLY A 236 17.38 -20.04 -8.28
CA GLY A 236 17.51 -21.39 -7.74
C GLY A 236 17.82 -21.45 -6.23
N LEU A 237 17.89 -20.31 -5.54
CA LEU A 237 18.11 -20.24 -4.08
C LEU A 237 16.80 -20.18 -3.28
N PHE A 238 15.70 -19.88 -3.97
CA PHE A 238 14.34 -19.80 -3.41
C PHE A 238 13.35 -20.55 -4.30
N GLU A 239 12.30 -21.06 -3.68
CA GLU A 239 11.21 -21.77 -4.36
C GLU A 239 9.86 -21.27 -3.80
N TYR A 240 8.85 -21.05 -4.67
CA TYR A 240 7.48 -20.83 -4.22
C TYR A 240 6.88 -22.15 -3.73
N ILE A 241 6.28 -22.15 -2.53
CA ILE A 241 5.63 -23.34 -1.96
C ILE A 241 4.25 -23.56 -2.58
N ASP A 242 3.59 -22.46 -2.91
CA ASP A 242 2.26 -22.45 -3.49
C ASP A 242 2.18 -21.38 -4.61
N ARG A 243 1.04 -21.27 -5.27
CA ARG A 243 0.80 -20.18 -6.25
C ARG A 243 0.61 -18.80 -5.59
N GLY A 244 0.84 -18.70 -4.28
CA GLY A 244 0.65 -17.49 -3.49
C GLY A 244 1.95 -16.73 -3.25
N SER A 245 2.13 -16.32 -2.01
CA SER A 245 3.21 -15.42 -1.60
C SER A 245 4.31 -16.10 -0.77
N LYS A 246 4.14 -17.39 -0.39
CA LYS A 246 5.10 -18.09 0.46
C LYS A 246 6.30 -18.58 -0.33
N LEU A 247 7.47 -18.12 0.08
CA LEU A 247 8.77 -18.55 -0.43
C LEU A 247 9.48 -19.46 0.59
N LYS A 248 10.24 -20.41 0.06
CA LYS A 248 11.12 -21.28 0.85
C LYS A 248 12.55 -21.04 0.39
N SER A 249 13.44 -20.77 1.33
CA SER A 249 14.88 -20.79 1.04
C SER A 249 15.35 -22.24 0.93
N VAL A 250 16.13 -22.55 -0.09
CA VAL A 250 16.75 -23.87 -0.27
C VAL A 250 17.72 -24.15 0.88
N LYS A 251 18.50 -23.13 1.27
CA LYS A 251 19.50 -23.25 2.35
C LYS A 251 18.86 -23.29 3.74
N TYR A 252 17.77 -22.53 3.95
CA TYR A 252 17.10 -22.40 5.25
C TYR A 252 15.61 -22.78 5.15
N PRO A 253 15.28 -24.07 4.92
CA PRO A 253 13.93 -24.50 4.56
C PRO A 253 12.87 -24.38 5.68
N LYS A 254 13.30 -24.12 6.92
CA LYS A 254 12.39 -23.97 8.08
C LYS A 254 11.93 -22.55 8.31
N LEU A 255 12.55 -21.55 7.67
CA LEU A 255 12.18 -20.15 7.88
C LEU A 255 10.78 -19.84 7.30
N ASN A 256 10.01 -19.07 8.05
CA ASN A 256 8.71 -18.58 7.63
C ASN A 256 8.86 -17.32 6.78
N ILE A 257 9.06 -17.51 5.48
CA ILE A 257 9.32 -16.43 4.53
C ILE A 257 8.09 -16.17 3.67
N THR A 258 7.69 -14.91 3.57
CA THR A 258 6.63 -14.44 2.68
C THR A 258 7.18 -13.36 1.75
N PHE A 259 6.86 -13.41 0.47
CA PHE A 259 7.14 -12.32 -0.48
C PHE A 259 5.87 -11.53 -0.75
N MET A 260 5.95 -10.20 -0.67
CA MET A 260 4.86 -9.30 -1.06
C MET A 260 5.39 -8.03 -1.71
N THR A 261 4.56 -7.41 -2.51
CA THR A 261 4.81 -6.03 -2.94
C THR A 261 4.48 -5.05 -1.81
N ALA A 262 5.05 -3.83 -1.87
CA ALA A 262 4.76 -2.78 -0.90
C ALA A 262 3.26 -2.49 -0.74
N HIS A 263 2.49 -2.55 -1.84
CA HIS A 263 1.05 -2.34 -1.78
C HIS A 263 0.31 -3.52 -1.13
N ALA A 264 0.70 -4.75 -1.43
CA ALA A 264 0.05 -5.94 -0.88
C ALA A 264 0.37 -6.15 0.62
N SER A 265 1.49 -5.61 1.12
CA SER A 265 1.92 -5.76 2.51
C SER A 265 1.31 -4.71 3.45
N LYS A 266 0.58 -3.73 2.93
CA LYS A 266 -0.04 -2.69 3.75
C LYS A 266 -0.98 -3.29 4.81
N GLY A 267 -0.90 -2.76 6.02
CA GLY A 267 -1.70 -3.24 7.16
C GLY A 267 -1.14 -4.49 7.85
N LEU A 268 -0.20 -5.20 7.22
CA LEU A 268 0.42 -6.39 7.80
C LEU A 268 1.62 -6.04 8.69
N GLY A 269 2.01 -6.97 9.57
CA GLY A 269 3.17 -6.84 10.44
C GLY A 269 4.02 -8.10 10.38
N TYR A 270 5.35 -7.94 10.34
CA TYR A 270 6.33 -9.00 10.33
C TYR A 270 7.44 -8.70 11.33
N ASP A 271 8.07 -9.74 11.88
CA ASP A 271 9.18 -9.56 12.82
C ASP A 271 10.43 -9.01 12.13
N ASN A 272 10.67 -9.42 10.89
CA ASN A 272 11.79 -8.98 10.07
C ASN A 272 11.30 -8.61 8.66
N VAL A 273 11.87 -7.56 8.08
CA VAL A 273 11.54 -7.13 6.72
C VAL A 273 12.82 -6.91 5.94
N ILE A 274 12.95 -7.56 4.78
CA ILE A 274 14.05 -7.37 3.84
C ILE A 274 13.49 -6.69 2.59
N VAL A 275 13.90 -5.45 2.32
CA VAL A 275 13.54 -4.75 1.09
C VAL A 275 14.44 -5.25 -0.05
N VAL A 276 13.81 -5.91 -1.02
CA VAL A 276 14.49 -6.44 -2.20
C VAL A 276 14.59 -5.34 -3.26
N ASN A 277 15.74 -5.27 -3.94
CA ASN A 277 15.95 -4.35 -5.06
C ASN A 277 15.84 -2.85 -4.69
N GLY A 278 16.50 -2.44 -3.58
CA GLY A 278 16.60 -1.04 -3.15
C GLY A 278 17.43 -0.16 -4.09
N ARG A 279 17.03 -0.03 -5.36
CA ARG A 279 17.71 0.73 -6.40
C ARG A 279 16.84 1.88 -6.92
N ASN A 280 17.43 3.05 -7.11
CA ASN A 280 16.76 4.20 -7.72
C ASN A 280 16.78 4.08 -9.25
N GLU A 281 15.91 3.25 -9.81
CA GLU A 281 15.79 2.97 -11.26
C GLU A 281 14.33 2.76 -11.67
N THR A 282 14.06 2.60 -12.98
CA THR A 282 12.69 2.45 -13.52
C THR A 282 11.88 1.38 -12.82
N TYR A 283 12.49 0.22 -12.54
CA TYR A 283 11.84 -0.90 -11.83
C TYR A 283 12.44 -1.15 -10.44
N GLY A 284 13.03 -0.12 -9.85
CA GLY A 284 13.65 -0.21 -8.54
C GLY A 284 12.70 0.16 -7.39
N PHE A 285 13.28 0.29 -6.21
CA PHE A 285 12.64 0.79 -5.02
C PHE A 285 13.51 1.92 -4.44
N PRO A 286 13.19 3.21 -4.72
CA PRO A 286 12.01 3.75 -5.41
C PRO A 286 12.00 3.52 -6.92
N SER A 287 10.79 3.44 -7.49
CA SER A 287 10.58 3.33 -8.94
C SER A 287 10.61 4.72 -9.59
N LYS A 288 11.13 4.78 -10.85
CA LYS A 288 11.06 5.98 -11.70
C LYS A 288 9.95 5.90 -12.76
N ILE A 289 9.01 5.00 -12.62
CA ILE A 289 7.80 5.00 -13.44
C ILE A 289 6.94 6.16 -12.96
N GLU A 290 6.71 7.13 -13.85
CA GLU A 290 5.79 8.24 -13.68
C GLU A 290 4.36 7.83 -14.04
#